data_5313ed9dd5d022794421a3e15bb478a4
#
_entry.id   5313ed9dd5d022794421a3e15bb478a4
#
_cell.length_a   1.000
_cell.length_b   1.000
_cell.length_c   1.000
_cell.angle_alpha   90.00
_cell.angle_beta   90.00
_cell.angle_gamma   90.00
#
_symmetry.space_group_name_H-M   'P 1'
#
loop_
_entity.id
_entity.type
_entity.pdbx_description
1 polymer ?
#
loop_
_entity_poly.entity_id
_entity_poly.type
_entity_poly.pdbx_seq_one_letter_code
_entity_poly.pdbx_strand_id
1 'polypeptide(L)'
;MQKDFIYWLWQFNISPDVVDSPEAEPISKISGRVVVSNLSFAYGYEKSALENISFTVEPGTSTAIVGESGSGKSTILKLLFRFYNPSNGHIYVDNVDTQKITIESLRSHIGVVPQETVLFNESLMYNLTYARQDATEEEVFEACRAASIHEKIKEFPAGYSTVVGERGLKLSGGEKQRVSVTCQ
;
A
#
# COMPACT_ATOMS: atom_id res chain seq x y z
N MET A 1 34.34 8.87 -10.01
CA MET A 1 34.00 7.89 -11.08
C MET A 1 34.10 6.43 -10.63
N GLN A 2 35.26 5.96 -10.10
CA GLN A 2 35.41 4.54 -9.69
C GLN A 2 34.63 4.18 -8.41
N LYS A 3 34.51 5.10 -7.44
CA LYS A 3 33.73 4.89 -6.20
C LYS A 3 32.23 4.85 -6.46
N ASP A 4 31.72 5.66 -7.37
CA ASP A 4 30.31 5.72 -7.73
C ASP A 4 29.86 4.44 -8.44
N PHE A 5 30.73 3.85 -9.27
CA PHE A 5 30.45 2.58 -9.96
C PHE A 5 30.41 1.39 -9.00
N ILE A 6 31.29 1.36 -7.97
CA ILE A 6 31.28 0.34 -6.91
C ILE A 6 30.03 0.47 -6.05
N TYR A 7 29.62 1.69 -5.72
CA TYR A 7 28.40 1.96 -4.97
C TYR A 7 27.15 1.51 -5.76
N TRP A 8 27.14 1.73 -7.07
CA TRP A 8 26.11 1.26 -8.00
C TRP A 8 26.03 -0.27 -8.04
N LEU A 9 27.13 -0.96 -8.22
CA LEU A 9 27.21 -2.43 -8.21
C LEU A 9 26.76 -3.01 -6.86
N TRP A 10 27.07 -2.34 -5.75
CA TRP A 10 26.65 -2.78 -4.43
C TRP A 10 25.12 -2.69 -4.26
N GLN A 11 24.47 -1.65 -4.77
CA GLN A 11 23.02 -1.52 -4.72
C GLN A 11 22.28 -2.64 -5.50
N PHE A 12 22.84 -3.17 -6.55
CA PHE A 12 22.26 -4.31 -7.29
C PHE A 12 22.45 -5.68 -6.60
N ASN A 13 23.34 -5.77 -5.64
CA ASN A 13 23.63 -7.01 -4.90
C ASN A 13 22.99 -7.05 -3.49
N ILE A 14 22.14 -6.09 -3.15
CA ILE A 14 21.41 -6.12 -1.87
C ILE A 14 20.31 -7.16 -1.99
N SER A 15 20.42 -8.23 -1.20
CA SER A 15 19.32 -9.19 -1.04
C SER A 15 18.18 -8.52 -0.26
N PRO A 16 16.92 -8.71 -0.67
CA PRO A 16 15.78 -8.22 0.11
C PRO A 16 15.76 -8.85 1.51
N ASP A 17 15.52 -8.06 2.54
CA ASP A 17 15.39 -8.55 3.92
C ASP A 17 14.14 -9.41 4.13
N VAL A 18 13.11 -9.19 3.30
CA VAL A 18 11.86 -9.94 3.34
C VAL A 18 11.68 -10.67 2.01
N VAL A 19 11.69 -11.99 2.08
CA VAL A 19 11.47 -12.90 0.96
C VAL A 19 10.39 -13.90 1.34
N ASP A 20 9.81 -14.55 0.34
CA ASP A 20 8.87 -15.62 0.59
C ASP A 20 9.57 -16.84 1.17
N SER A 21 8.94 -17.44 2.18
CA SER A 21 9.36 -18.75 2.70
C SER A 21 9.20 -19.81 1.60
N PRO A 22 10.07 -20.84 1.56
CA PRO A 22 9.88 -21.98 0.65
C PRO A 22 8.52 -22.69 0.82
N GLU A 23 7.87 -22.50 1.97
CA GLU A 23 6.56 -23.07 2.31
C GLU A 23 5.41 -22.06 2.07
N ALA A 24 5.70 -20.87 1.54
CA ALA A 24 4.67 -19.86 1.30
C ALA A 24 3.79 -20.26 0.11
N GLU A 25 2.49 -20.23 0.33
CA GLU A 25 1.48 -20.55 -0.69
C GLU A 25 0.65 -19.31 -1.05
N PRO A 26 0.17 -19.20 -2.30
CA PRO A 26 -0.73 -18.11 -2.67
C PRO A 26 -2.09 -18.30 -1.97
N ILE A 27 -2.69 -17.20 -1.52
CA ILE A 27 -4.06 -17.18 -1.02
C ILE A 27 -5.01 -16.79 -2.17
N SER A 28 -6.04 -17.55 -2.40
CA SER A 28 -6.95 -17.33 -3.54
C SER A 28 -8.18 -16.50 -3.20
N LYS A 29 -8.53 -16.40 -1.92
CA LYS A 29 -9.70 -15.66 -1.45
C LYS A 29 -9.47 -15.19 -0.02
N ILE A 30 -9.79 -13.93 0.25
CA ILE A 30 -9.70 -13.33 1.59
C ILE A 30 -11.10 -12.86 2.03
N SER A 31 -11.54 -13.26 3.21
CA SER A 31 -12.75 -12.74 3.87
C SER A 31 -12.47 -11.43 4.61
N GLY A 32 -11.21 -11.23 5.00
CA GLY A 32 -10.71 -10.00 5.59
C GLY A 32 -10.64 -10.01 7.12
N ARG A 33 -10.63 -11.18 7.77
CA ARG A 33 -10.33 -11.27 9.20
C ARG A 33 -8.84 -11.13 9.43
N VAL A 34 -8.43 -10.13 10.24
CA VAL A 34 -7.02 -9.92 10.60
C VAL A 34 -6.85 -10.12 12.10
N VAL A 35 -5.90 -10.98 12.48
CA VAL A 35 -5.53 -11.19 13.89
C VAL A 35 -4.07 -10.85 14.07
N VAL A 36 -3.80 -9.89 14.93
CA VAL A 36 -2.45 -9.52 15.38
C VAL A 36 -2.24 -10.13 16.77
N SER A 37 -1.19 -10.93 16.94
CA SER A 37 -0.92 -11.67 18.16
C SER A 37 0.48 -11.41 18.68
N ASN A 38 0.60 -10.81 19.86
CA ASN A 38 1.84 -10.52 20.58
C ASN A 38 2.92 -9.85 19.72
N LEU A 39 2.48 -8.97 18.81
CA LEU A 39 3.31 -8.35 17.78
C LEU A 39 4.32 -7.39 18.42
N SER A 40 5.60 -7.61 18.16
CA SER A 40 6.69 -6.70 18.53
C SER A 40 7.60 -6.46 17.36
N PHE A 41 8.09 -5.22 17.24
CA PHE A 41 8.96 -4.83 16.13
C PHE A 41 9.86 -3.65 16.49
N ALA A 42 11.11 -3.69 16.03
CA ALA A 42 12.07 -2.58 16.07
C ALA A 42 12.74 -2.40 14.70
N TYR A 43 13.00 -1.15 14.33
CA TYR A 43 13.80 -0.81 13.15
C TYR A 43 15.29 -0.92 13.49
N GLY A 44 15.96 -1.96 12.99
CA GLY A 44 17.38 -2.18 13.27
C GLY A 44 17.65 -2.37 14.78
N TYR A 45 18.67 -1.68 15.30
CA TYR A 45 19.07 -1.72 16.71
C TYR A 45 18.44 -0.59 17.53
N GLU A 46 17.45 0.10 17.03
CA GLU A 46 16.80 1.23 17.70
C GLU A 46 15.74 0.77 18.71
N LYS A 47 15.15 1.77 19.39
CA LYS A 47 14.04 1.54 20.33
C LYS A 47 12.90 0.80 19.62
N SER A 48 12.29 -0.13 20.34
CA SER A 48 11.11 -0.87 19.89
C SER A 48 10.02 0.11 19.39
N ALA A 49 9.53 -0.14 18.18
CA ALA A 49 8.42 0.61 17.60
C ALA A 49 7.06 0.04 17.98
N LEU A 50 7.01 -1.27 18.28
CA LEU A 50 5.83 -1.98 18.76
C LEU A 50 6.26 -2.98 19.83
N GLU A 51 5.48 -3.07 20.91
CA GLU A 51 5.73 -3.98 22.01
C GLU A 51 4.46 -4.74 22.39
N ASN A 52 4.44 -6.04 22.12
CA ASN A 52 3.40 -6.98 22.52
C ASN A 52 1.96 -6.52 22.17
N ILE A 53 1.76 -6.07 20.95
CA ILE A 53 0.46 -5.60 20.46
C ILE A 53 -0.40 -6.78 20.03
N SER A 54 -1.65 -6.82 20.50
CA SER A 54 -2.63 -7.84 20.12
C SER A 54 -3.99 -7.22 19.89
N PHE A 55 -4.63 -7.52 18.77
CA PHE A 55 -6.01 -7.15 18.46
C PHE A 55 -6.55 -7.99 17.30
N THR A 56 -7.87 -7.94 17.11
CA THR A 56 -8.55 -8.60 16.01
C THR A 56 -9.42 -7.61 15.25
N VAL A 57 -9.41 -7.72 13.93
CA VAL A 57 -10.32 -7.02 13.01
C VAL A 57 -11.22 -8.07 12.39
N GLU A 58 -12.52 -7.91 12.53
CA GLU A 58 -13.50 -8.84 11.97
C GLU A 58 -13.84 -8.47 10.51
N PRO A 59 -14.22 -9.44 9.68
CA PRO A 59 -14.60 -9.21 8.29
C PRO A 59 -15.72 -8.16 8.15
N GLY A 60 -15.63 -7.31 7.13
CA GLY A 60 -16.65 -6.30 6.83
C GLY A 60 -16.76 -5.16 7.83
N THR A 61 -15.83 -5.05 8.78
CA THR A 61 -15.81 -3.96 9.77
C THR A 61 -14.77 -2.90 9.40
N SER A 62 -14.96 -1.69 9.94
CA SER A 62 -13.97 -0.62 9.90
C SER A 62 -13.29 -0.49 11.25
N THR A 63 -11.95 -0.50 11.25
CA THR A 63 -11.15 -0.37 12.48
C THR A 63 -10.26 0.87 12.39
N ALA A 64 -10.27 1.70 13.41
CA ALA A 64 -9.38 2.86 13.53
C ALA A 64 -8.26 2.58 14.53
N ILE A 65 -7.01 2.82 14.11
CA ILE A 65 -5.83 2.79 14.98
C ILE A 65 -5.51 4.23 15.37
N VAL A 66 -5.68 4.56 16.64
CA VAL A 66 -5.51 5.91 17.18
C VAL A 66 -4.32 5.96 18.13
N GLY A 67 -3.58 7.06 18.13
CA GLY A 67 -2.45 7.29 19.01
C GLY A 67 -1.61 8.49 18.57
N GLU A 68 -0.66 8.90 19.40
CA GLU A 68 0.23 10.02 19.14
C GLU A 68 1.14 9.76 17.92
N SER A 69 1.77 10.82 17.40
CA SER A 69 2.80 10.69 16.38
C SER A 69 3.95 9.84 16.91
N GLY A 70 4.45 8.89 16.11
CA GLY A 70 5.50 7.97 16.53
C GLY A 70 5.04 6.76 17.37
N SER A 71 3.75 6.59 17.65
CA SER A 71 3.23 5.44 18.43
C SER A 71 3.18 4.10 17.66
N GLY A 72 3.76 4.01 16.47
CA GLY A 72 3.84 2.75 15.72
C GLY A 72 2.66 2.44 14.80
N LYS A 73 1.65 3.31 14.66
CA LYS A 73 0.45 3.08 13.81
C LYS A 73 0.81 2.66 12.38
N SER A 74 1.67 3.41 11.72
CA SER A 74 2.13 3.11 10.35
C SER A 74 3.00 1.85 10.29
N THR A 75 3.65 1.49 11.40
CA THR A 75 4.46 0.28 11.49
C THR A 75 3.60 -0.97 11.45
N ILE A 76 2.42 -0.95 12.07
CA ILE A 76 1.45 -2.06 12.00
C ILE A 76 1.06 -2.33 10.54
N LEU A 77 0.74 -1.26 9.79
CA LEU A 77 0.41 -1.40 8.36
C LEU A 77 1.59 -1.95 7.56
N LYS A 78 2.80 -1.44 7.78
CA LYS A 78 4.01 -1.93 7.10
C LYS A 78 4.27 -3.42 7.35
N LEU A 79 3.98 -3.91 8.55
CA LEU A 79 4.10 -5.33 8.89
C LEU A 79 2.98 -6.16 8.25
N LEU A 80 1.75 -5.65 8.21
CA LEU A 80 0.64 -6.31 7.51
C LEU A 80 0.93 -6.49 6.02
N PHE A 81 1.57 -5.50 5.39
CA PHE A 81 2.01 -5.54 3.98
C PHE A 81 3.29 -6.36 3.76
N ARG A 82 3.89 -6.89 4.84
CA ARG A 82 5.19 -7.56 4.77
C ARG A 82 6.26 -6.71 4.09
N PHE A 83 6.33 -5.39 4.39
CA PHE A 83 7.53 -4.59 4.10
C PHE A 83 8.64 -4.91 5.10
N TYR A 84 8.27 -5.42 6.28
CA TYR A 84 9.16 -5.95 7.30
C TYR A 84 8.53 -7.20 7.89
N ASN A 85 9.36 -8.09 8.43
CA ASN A 85 8.89 -9.19 9.27
C ASN A 85 8.87 -8.74 10.75
N PRO A 86 7.90 -9.18 11.55
CA PRO A 86 7.89 -8.90 12.97
C PRO A 86 9.13 -9.48 13.67
N SER A 87 9.63 -8.79 14.71
CA SER A 87 10.70 -9.31 15.56
C SER A 87 10.18 -10.43 16.47
N ASN A 88 8.90 -10.34 16.86
CA ASN A 88 8.18 -11.37 17.61
C ASN A 88 6.69 -11.27 17.38
N GLY A 89 5.96 -12.37 17.60
CA GLY A 89 4.53 -12.45 17.33
C GLY A 89 4.18 -12.69 15.86
N HIS A 90 2.89 -12.68 15.55
CA HIS A 90 2.36 -13.07 14.25
C HIS A 90 1.20 -12.17 13.81
N ILE A 91 1.04 -12.06 12.52
CA ILE A 91 -0.15 -11.48 11.88
C ILE A 91 -0.80 -12.57 11.05
N TYR A 92 -2.08 -12.82 11.29
CA TYR A 92 -2.86 -13.78 10.54
C TYR A 92 -3.91 -13.05 9.69
N VAL A 93 -4.07 -13.50 8.45
CA VAL A 93 -5.18 -13.13 7.58
C VAL A 93 -5.99 -14.38 7.32
N ASP A 94 -7.27 -14.36 7.70
CA ASP A 94 -8.19 -15.51 7.64
C ASP A 94 -7.60 -16.79 8.26
N ASN A 95 -6.95 -16.66 9.42
CA ASN A 95 -6.27 -17.72 10.18
C ASN A 95 -4.97 -18.27 9.55
N VAL A 96 -4.52 -17.73 8.42
CA VAL A 96 -3.23 -18.07 7.80
C VAL A 96 -2.20 -17.02 8.20
N ASP A 97 -1.04 -17.45 8.72
CA ASP A 97 0.06 -16.55 9.04
C ASP A 97 0.55 -15.85 7.75
N THR A 98 0.67 -14.53 7.79
CA THR A 98 1.12 -13.74 6.63
C THR A 98 2.50 -14.16 6.12
N GLN A 99 3.35 -14.74 6.95
CA GLN A 99 4.66 -15.27 6.56
C GLN A 99 4.57 -16.56 5.74
N LYS A 100 3.43 -17.26 5.78
CA LYS A 100 3.12 -18.45 4.98
C LYS A 100 2.32 -18.16 3.72
N ILE A 101 1.99 -16.90 3.47
CA ILE A 101 1.35 -16.43 2.24
C ILE A 101 2.42 -15.79 1.38
N THR A 102 2.39 -16.01 0.05
CA THR A 102 3.31 -15.30 -0.85
C THR A 102 3.04 -13.79 -0.81
N ILE A 103 4.10 -12.99 -0.85
CA ILE A 103 4.02 -11.52 -0.76
C ILE A 103 3.14 -10.96 -1.88
N GLU A 104 3.30 -11.48 -3.09
CA GLU A 104 2.51 -11.07 -4.25
C GLU A 104 1.03 -11.33 -4.01
N SER A 105 0.66 -12.54 -3.59
CA SER A 105 -0.72 -12.92 -3.33
C SER A 105 -1.33 -12.14 -2.17
N LEU A 106 -0.60 -11.91 -1.07
CA LEU A 106 -1.07 -11.10 0.05
C LEU A 106 -1.39 -9.67 -0.41
N ARG A 107 -0.44 -9.03 -1.13
CA ARG A 107 -0.57 -7.64 -1.56
C ARG A 107 -1.63 -7.43 -2.64
N SER A 108 -1.90 -8.43 -3.49
CA SER A 108 -2.97 -8.32 -4.50
C SER A 108 -4.38 -8.25 -3.90
N HIS A 109 -4.54 -8.64 -2.64
CA HIS A 109 -5.83 -8.59 -1.94
C HIS A 109 -5.97 -7.40 -0.98
N ILE A 110 -4.95 -6.55 -0.86
CA ILE A 110 -4.94 -5.43 0.10
C ILE A 110 -4.70 -4.12 -0.65
N GLY A 111 -5.69 -3.25 -0.66
CA GLY A 111 -5.54 -1.89 -1.18
C GLY A 111 -4.90 -0.94 -0.16
N VAL A 112 -4.05 -0.02 -0.60
CA VAL A 112 -3.40 0.99 0.24
C VAL A 112 -3.65 2.38 -0.28
N VAL A 113 -4.20 3.24 0.56
CA VAL A 113 -4.26 4.68 0.29
C VAL A 113 -3.17 5.38 1.11
N PRO A 114 -2.06 5.81 0.49
CA PRO A 114 -0.99 6.47 1.22
C PRO A 114 -1.42 7.85 1.72
N GLN A 115 -0.81 8.32 2.82
CA GLN A 115 -1.06 9.65 3.36
C GLN A 115 -0.63 10.74 2.38
N GLU A 116 0.50 10.54 1.71
CA GLU A 116 1.00 11.42 0.64
C GLU A 116 0.88 10.69 -0.70
N THR A 117 -0.01 11.21 -1.53
CA THR A 117 -0.23 10.67 -2.88
C THR A 117 0.65 11.40 -3.88
N VAL A 118 1.51 10.66 -4.55
CA VAL A 118 2.32 11.15 -5.68
C VAL A 118 1.65 10.70 -6.97
N LEU A 119 1.49 11.62 -7.91
CA LEU A 119 0.98 11.34 -9.25
C LEU A 119 2.10 11.51 -10.26
N PHE A 120 2.10 10.68 -11.29
CA PHE A 120 3.00 10.84 -12.43
C PHE A 120 2.66 12.12 -13.20
N ASN A 121 3.68 12.75 -13.81
CA ASN A 121 3.49 13.89 -14.71
C ASN A 121 2.89 13.46 -16.06
N GLU A 122 1.70 12.87 -16.00
CA GLU A 122 0.97 12.26 -17.10
C GLU A 122 -0.52 12.59 -16.97
N SER A 123 -1.34 12.13 -17.91
CA SER A 123 -2.79 12.33 -17.86
C SER A 123 -3.42 11.67 -16.61
N LEU A 124 -4.57 12.16 -16.20
CA LEU A 124 -5.36 11.50 -15.14
C LEU A 124 -5.69 10.06 -15.52
N MET A 125 -6.10 9.81 -16.77
CA MET A 125 -6.37 8.46 -17.26
C MET A 125 -5.16 7.55 -17.08
N TYR A 126 -3.97 7.99 -17.47
CA TYR A 126 -2.73 7.22 -17.27
C TYR A 126 -2.49 6.88 -15.79
N ASN A 127 -2.63 7.86 -14.88
CA ASN A 127 -2.48 7.65 -13.46
C ASN A 127 -3.50 6.64 -12.91
N LEU A 128 -4.75 6.72 -13.37
CA LEU A 128 -5.85 5.86 -12.92
C LEU A 128 -5.71 4.41 -13.40
N THR A 129 -5.16 4.20 -14.60
CA THR A 129 -4.96 2.87 -15.20
C THR A 129 -3.57 2.30 -14.90
N TYR A 130 -2.71 3.02 -14.18
CA TYR A 130 -1.32 2.62 -13.97
C TYR A 130 -1.18 1.22 -13.34
N ALA A 131 -2.00 0.90 -12.36
CA ALA A 131 -1.97 -0.40 -11.69
C ALA A 131 -2.63 -1.53 -12.50
N ARG A 132 -3.57 -1.18 -13.39
CA ARG A 132 -4.29 -2.12 -14.26
C ARG A 132 -4.44 -1.53 -15.65
N GLN A 133 -3.47 -1.79 -16.50
CA GLN A 133 -3.38 -1.21 -17.85
C GLN A 133 -4.46 -1.71 -18.83
N ASP A 134 -5.08 -2.83 -18.53
CA ASP A 134 -6.19 -3.45 -19.27
C ASP A 134 -7.58 -2.99 -18.81
N ALA A 135 -7.65 -2.09 -17.83
CA ALA A 135 -8.90 -1.51 -17.37
C ALA A 135 -9.59 -0.72 -18.49
N THR A 136 -10.87 -0.99 -18.69
CA THR A 136 -11.69 -0.24 -19.65
C THR A 136 -12.00 1.17 -19.11
N GLU A 137 -12.26 2.14 -19.98
CA GLU A 137 -12.65 3.49 -19.57
C GLU A 137 -13.89 3.49 -18.67
N GLU A 138 -14.87 2.61 -18.93
CA GLU A 138 -16.09 2.55 -18.13
C GLU A 138 -15.81 2.06 -16.71
N GLU A 139 -14.93 1.06 -16.52
CA GLU A 139 -14.50 0.62 -15.18
C GLU A 139 -13.80 1.75 -14.43
N VAL A 140 -12.94 2.52 -15.11
CA VAL A 140 -12.30 3.70 -14.52
C VAL A 140 -13.34 4.74 -14.11
N PHE A 141 -14.35 5.00 -14.96
CA PHE A 141 -15.40 5.98 -14.64
C PHE A 141 -16.25 5.51 -13.45
N GLU A 142 -16.59 4.23 -13.37
CA GLU A 142 -17.31 3.68 -12.22
C GLU A 142 -16.51 3.81 -10.93
N ALA A 143 -15.23 3.46 -10.95
CA ALA A 143 -14.34 3.62 -9.81
C ALA A 143 -14.21 5.10 -9.39
N CYS A 144 -14.11 6.02 -10.35
CA CYS A 144 -14.10 7.46 -10.09
C CYS A 144 -15.44 7.97 -9.52
N ARG A 145 -16.58 7.43 -9.92
CA ARG A 145 -17.90 7.73 -9.33
C ARG A 145 -17.95 7.26 -7.89
N ALA A 146 -17.51 6.03 -7.63
CA ALA A 146 -17.43 5.47 -6.28
C ALA A 146 -16.55 6.30 -5.34
N ALA A 147 -15.40 6.78 -5.84
CA ALA A 147 -14.49 7.68 -5.12
C ALA A 147 -14.95 9.15 -5.06
N SER A 148 -16.11 9.49 -5.65
CA SER A 148 -16.66 10.86 -5.72
C SER A 148 -15.70 11.88 -6.34
N ILE A 149 -14.98 11.49 -7.41
CA ILE A 149 -14.05 12.37 -8.14
C ILE A 149 -14.44 12.55 -9.62
N HIS A 150 -15.33 11.71 -10.17
CA HIS A 150 -15.71 11.71 -11.58
C HIS A 150 -16.19 13.08 -12.06
N GLU A 151 -17.16 13.69 -11.39
CA GLU A 151 -17.73 14.99 -11.80
C GLU A 151 -16.67 16.09 -11.73
N LYS A 152 -15.78 16.03 -10.74
CA LYS A 152 -14.66 16.98 -10.63
C LYS A 152 -13.68 16.87 -11.79
N ILE A 153 -13.37 15.65 -12.24
CA ILE A 153 -12.50 15.43 -13.40
C ILE A 153 -13.15 16.01 -14.68
N LYS A 154 -14.44 15.89 -14.84
CA LYS A 154 -15.17 16.46 -16.00
C LYS A 154 -15.15 18.00 -16.05
N GLU A 155 -14.99 18.67 -14.91
CA GLU A 155 -14.83 20.12 -14.85
C GLU A 155 -13.46 20.60 -15.36
N PHE A 156 -12.47 19.74 -15.44
CA PHE A 156 -11.15 20.12 -15.94
C PHE A 156 -11.19 20.33 -17.48
N PRO A 157 -10.43 21.30 -18.02
CA PRO A 157 -10.49 21.66 -19.44
C PRO A 157 -10.29 20.49 -20.41
N ALA A 158 -9.48 19.49 -20.05
CA ALA A 158 -9.21 18.29 -20.84
C ALA A 158 -9.78 17.01 -20.19
N GLY A 159 -10.66 17.13 -19.18
CA GLY A 159 -11.25 15.99 -18.49
C GLY A 159 -10.19 14.97 -18.02
N TYR A 160 -10.39 13.71 -18.36
CA TYR A 160 -9.46 12.62 -18.04
C TYR A 160 -8.09 12.71 -18.75
N SER A 161 -8.00 13.47 -19.84
CA SER A 161 -6.74 13.75 -20.53
C SER A 161 -5.93 14.88 -19.87
N THR A 162 -6.43 15.49 -18.80
CA THR A 162 -5.73 16.56 -18.09
C THR A 162 -4.42 16.01 -17.51
N VAL A 163 -3.30 16.64 -17.88
CA VAL A 163 -1.98 16.31 -17.31
C VAL A 163 -1.90 16.85 -15.89
N VAL A 164 -1.52 15.98 -14.96
CA VAL A 164 -1.37 16.27 -13.54
C VAL A 164 0.06 16.00 -13.07
N GLY A 165 0.35 16.19 -11.80
CA GLY A 165 1.68 15.99 -11.22
C GLY A 165 2.40 17.33 -10.97
N GLU A 166 3.72 17.31 -10.83
CA GLU A 166 4.49 18.52 -10.47
C GLU A 166 4.45 19.61 -11.56
N ARG A 167 4.38 19.22 -12.83
CA ARG A 167 4.41 20.11 -14.00
C ARG A 167 3.04 20.33 -14.63
N GLY A 168 2.01 19.62 -14.14
CA GLY A 168 0.65 19.71 -14.66
C GLY A 168 -0.30 20.46 -13.73
N LEU A 169 -1.60 20.18 -13.89
CA LEU A 169 -2.63 20.72 -13.00
C LEU A 169 -2.41 20.26 -11.57
N LYS A 170 -2.39 21.20 -10.64
CA LYS A 170 -2.25 20.88 -9.20
C LYS A 170 -3.59 20.50 -8.63
N LEU A 171 -3.72 19.24 -8.25
CA LEU A 171 -4.85 18.75 -7.49
C LEU A 171 -4.69 19.09 -6.01
N SER A 172 -5.79 19.36 -5.33
CA SER A 172 -5.82 19.46 -3.86
C SER A 172 -5.49 18.10 -3.21
N GLY A 173 -5.08 18.12 -1.93
CA GLY A 173 -4.77 16.89 -1.21
C GLY A 173 -5.92 15.88 -1.21
N GLY A 174 -7.16 16.35 -1.02
CA GLY A 174 -8.35 15.49 -1.06
C GLY A 174 -8.65 14.92 -2.45
N GLU A 175 -8.40 15.66 -3.54
CA GLU A 175 -8.54 15.15 -4.90
C GLU A 175 -7.47 14.09 -5.20
N LYS A 176 -6.21 14.32 -4.81
CA LYS A 176 -5.14 13.32 -4.94
C LYS A 176 -5.47 12.02 -4.22
N GLN A 177 -5.99 12.11 -2.98
CA GLN A 177 -6.39 10.92 -2.23
C GLN A 177 -7.52 10.17 -2.93
N ARG A 178 -8.56 10.85 -3.44
CA ARG A 178 -9.64 10.22 -4.20
C ARG A 178 -9.14 9.54 -5.48
N VAL A 179 -8.23 10.19 -6.22
CA VAL A 179 -7.56 9.55 -7.37
C VAL A 179 -6.81 8.30 -6.92
N SER A 180 -6.07 8.35 -5.80
CA SER A 180 -5.35 7.18 -5.28
C SER A 180 -6.27 6.02 -4.89
N VAL A 181 -7.44 6.29 -4.31
CA VAL A 181 -8.46 5.27 -4.03
C VAL A 181 -8.94 4.59 -5.31
N THR A 182 -9.06 5.34 -6.39
CA THR A 182 -9.54 4.81 -7.68
C THR A 182 -8.51 3.90 -8.37
N CYS A 183 -7.21 4.08 -8.08
CA CYS A 183 -6.12 3.30 -8.67
C CYS A 183 -5.95 1.90 -8.04
N GLN A 184 -6.77 1.54 -7.06
CA GLN A 184 -6.73 0.25 -6.34
C GLN A 184 -7.71 -0.74 -6.97
#